data_05bc99fd8a5e6f067e669ad9f7d1c58d
#
_entry.id   05bc99fd8a5e6f067e669ad9f7d1c58d
#
_cell.length_a   1.000
_cell.length_b   1.000
_cell.length_c   1.000
_cell.angle_alpha   90.00
_cell.angle_beta   90.00
_cell.angle_gamma   90.00
#
_symmetry.space_group_name_H-M   'P 1'
#
loop_
_entity.id
_entity.type
_entity.pdbx_description
1 polymer ?
#
loop_
_entity_poly.entity_id
_entity_poly.type
_entity_poly.pdbx_seq_one_letter_code
_entity_poly.pdbx_strand_id
1 'polypeptide(L)'
;MKNENRKNSILHISRTMDIGGAERIVYQLSSDLKDEFDSVHVASTGGLWESELAAQGIQHHKILDIDSKNPVTVLKLLFSIHQIIKQKGITIVHTHHRMAAFYIRLLKLVHPKLIHVYTAHNVFKDKLPLY
;
A
#
# COMPACT_ATOMS: atom_id res chain seq x y z
N MET A 1 -7.67 22.77 -7.52
CA MET A 1 -6.44 23.46 -7.15
C MET A 1 -5.66 22.65 -6.15
N LYS A 2 -4.36 22.59 -6.31
CA LYS A 2 -3.52 21.83 -5.40
C LYS A 2 -3.34 22.54 -4.07
N ASN A 3 -3.37 21.76 -3.00
CA ASN A 3 -3.08 22.26 -1.67
C ASN A 3 -1.59 22.61 -1.59
N GLU A 4 -1.26 23.83 -1.18
CA GLU A 4 0.13 24.26 -1.11
C GLU A 4 0.96 23.50 -0.08
N ASN A 5 0.31 22.96 0.95
CA ASN A 5 0.99 22.19 1.99
C ASN A 5 1.15 20.72 1.65
N ARG A 6 0.76 20.34 0.48
CA ARG A 6 0.74 18.98 0.03
C ARG A 6 2.15 18.57 -0.43
N LYS A 7 2.94 18.04 0.52
CA LYS A 7 4.30 17.58 0.25
C LYS A 7 4.47 16.10 0.46
N ASN A 8 3.40 15.41 0.85
CA ASN A 8 3.45 14.00 1.14
C ASN A 8 3.07 13.17 -0.06
N SER A 9 3.76 12.05 -0.22
CA SER A 9 3.39 11.03 -1.19
C SER A 9 3.05 9.77 -0.42
N ILE A 10 1.94 9.12 -0.79
CA ILE A 10 1.44 7.97 -0.07
C ILE A 10 1.53 6.72 -0.93
N LEU A 11 1.90 5.62 -0.30
CA LEU A 11 1.91 4.29 -0.91
C LEU A 11 0.96 3.39 -0.13
N HIS A 12 -0.06 2.91 -0.82
CA HIS A 12 -0.95 1.86 -0.30
C HIS A 12 -0.38 0.51 -0.70
N ILE A 13 -0.29 -0.42 0.24
CA ILE A 13 0.17 -1.77 -0.06
C ILE A 13 -0.96 -2.74 0.25
N SER A 14 -1.35 -3.48 -0.77
CA SER A 14 -2.36 -4.53 -0.69
C SER A 14 -1.79 -5.79 -1.30
N ARG A 15 -2.34 -6.95 -0.99
CA ARG A 15 -1.88 -8.20 -1.58
C ARG A 15 -2.21 -8.25 -3.07
N THR A 16 -3.45 -7.96 -3.41
CA THR A 16 -3.93 -7.93 -4.80
C THR A 16 -4.77 -6.69 -5.01
N MET A 17 -5.08 -6.38 -6.25
CA MET A 17 -6.07 -5.37 -6.62
C MET A 17 -7.16 -5.98 -7.49
N ASP A 18 -7.55 -7.20 -7.18
CA ASP A 18 -8.70 -7.87 -7.78
C ASP A 18 -10.01 -7.41 -7.11
N ILE A 19 -11.13 -7.90 -7.61
CA ILE A 19 -12.43 -7.56 -7.05
C ILE A 19 -12.56 -8.16 -5.66
N GLY A 20 -12.74 -7.31 -4.65
CA GLY A 20 -12.87 -7.73 -3.27
C GLY A 20 -13.14 -6.53 -2.38
N GLY A 21 -13.50 -6.78 -1.13
CA GLY A 21 -13.84 -5.71 -0.20
C GLY A 21 -12.66 -4.82 0.15
N ALA A 22 -11.53 -5.43 0.51
CA ALA A 22 -10.35 -4.67 0.90
C ALA A 22 -9.77 -3.89 -0.27
N GLU A 23 -9.71 -4.50 -1.44
CA GLU A 23 -9.18 -3.86 -2.64
C GLU A 23 -10.05 -2.68 -3.06
N ARG A 24 -11.36 -2.81 -2.93
CA ARG A 24 -12.27 -1.71 -3.23
C ARG A 24 -12.02 -0.52 -2.30
N ILE A 25 -11.75 -0.79 -1.03
CA ILE A 25 -11.43 0.27 -0.07
C ILE A 25 -10.11 0.95 -0.44
N VAL A 26 -9.11 0.18 -0.85
CA VAL A 26 -7.83 0.75 -1.30
C VAL A 26 -8.06 1.68 -2.49
N TYR A 27 -8.82 1.22 -3.48
CA TYR A 27 -9.15 2.05 -4.63
C TYR A 27 -9.88 3.31 -4.22
N GLN A 28 -10.91 3.17 -3.36
CA GLN A 28 -11.74 4.29 -2.94
C GLN A 28 -10.91 5.35 -2.19
N LEU A 29 -10.09 4.90 -1.24
CA LEU A 29 -9.23 5.82 -0.50
C LEU A 29 -8.24 6.52 -1.43
N SER A 30 -7.63 5.78 -2.33
CA SER A 30 -6.65 6.33 -3.26
C SER A 30 -7.30 7.38 -4.15
N SER A 31 -8.48 7.09 -4.66
CA SER A 31 -9.21 8.00 -5.53
C SER A 31 -9.70 9.24 -4.79
N ASP A 32 -10.27 9.05 -3.60
CA ASP A 32 -10.85 10.15 -2.85
C ASP A 32 -9.78 11.13 -2.32
N LEU A 33 -8.61 10.61 -2.00
CA LEU A 33 -7.56 11.41 -1.36
C LEU A 33 -6.44 11.83 -2.32
N LYS A 34 -6.57 11.51 -3.61
CA LYS A 34 -5.46 11.74 -4.55
C LYS A 34 -5.03 13.19 -4.64
N ASP A 35 -5.96 14.12 -4.45
CA ASP A 35 -5.63 15.56 -4.54
C ASP A 35 -5.04 16.11 -3.24
N GLU A 36 -5.04 15.32 -2.18
CA GLU A 36 -4.48 15.70 -0.89
C GLU A 36 -2.99 15.38 -0.78
N PHE A 37 -2.44 14.64 -1.76
CA PHE A 37 -1.05 14.22 -1.75
C PHE A 37 -0.35 14.68 -3.03
N ASP A 38 0.96 14.80 -2.95
CA ASP A 38 1.76 15.10 -4.13
C ASP A 38 1.65 13.97 -5.15
N SER A 39 1.69 12.74 -4.68
CA SER A 39 1.43 11.58 -5.53
C SER A 39 0.82 10.45 -4.69
N VAL A 40 0.04 9.59 -5.36
CA VAL A 40 -0.58 8.43 -4.73
C VAL A 40 -0.17 7.19 -5.51
N HIS A 41 0.28 6.19 -4.77
CA HIS A 41 0.78 4.94 -5.35
C HIS A 41 0.11 3.75 -4.68
N VAL A 42 -0.04 2.67 -5.41
CA VAL A 42 -0.54 1.39 -4.90
C VAL A 42 0.44 0.30 -5.33
N ALA A 43 0.84 -0.54 -4.38
CA ALA A 43 1.68 -1.71 -4.67
C ALA A 43 0.90 -2.97 -4.36
N SER A 44 0.89 -3.91 -5.29
CA SER A 44 0.20 -5.19 -5.15
C SER A 44 0.68 -6.14 -6.25
N THR A 45 0.21 -7.37 -6.23
CA THR A 45 0.50 -8.30 -7.33
C THR A 45 -0.28 -7.95 -8.59
N GLY A 46 -1.25 -7.03 -8.49
CA GLY A 46 -2.05 -6.60 -9.63
C GLY A 46 -3.48 -7.11 -9.53
N GLY A 47 -4.28 -6.81 -10.54
CA GLY A 47 -5.65 -7.25 -10.61
C GLY A 47 -6.52 -6.33 -11.45
N LEU A 48 -7.82 -6.53 -11.37
CA LEU A 48 -8.79 -5.81 -12.20
C LEU A 48 -8.85 -4.31 -11.93
N TRP A 49 -8.46 -3.88 -10.73
CA TRP A 49 -8.47 -2.46 -10.39
C TRP A 49 -7.31 -1.67 -10.99
N GLU A 50 -6.32 -2.33 -11.62
CA GLU A 50 -5.15 -1.63 -12.16
C GLU A 50 -5.55 -0.57 -13.18
N SER A 51 -6.48 -0.90 -14.09
CA SER A 51 -6.91 0.05 -15.11
C SER A 51 -7.66 1.23 -14.51
N GLU A 52 -8.47 0.98 -13.48
CA GLU A 52 -9.21 2.05 -12.80
C GLU A 52 -8.25 2.97 -12.04
N LEU A 53 -7.23 2.41 -11.41
CA LEU A 53 -6.21 3.21 -10.74
C LEU A 53 -5.49 4.11 -11.75
N ALA A 54 -5.10 3.55 -12.88
CA ALA A 54 -4.42 4.31 -13.93
C ALA A 54 -5.30 5.45 -14.45
N ALA A 55 -6.59 5.18 -14.61
CA ALA A 55 -7.55 6.20 -15.06
C ALA A 55 -7.65 7.36 -14.08
N GLN A 56 -7.37 7.13 -12.79
CA GLN A 56 -7.39 8.17 -11.77
C GLN A 56 -6.03 8.85 -11.58
N GLY A 57 -5.03 8.49 -12.38
CA GLY A 57 -3.70 9.03 -12.25
C GLY A 57 -2.92 8.47 -11.08
N ILE A 58 -3.35 7.32 -10.56
CA ILE A 58 -2.69 6.64 -9.46
C ILE A 58 -1.73 5.61 -10.04
N GLN A 59 -0.47 5.67 -9.63
CA GLN A 59 0.55 4.77 -10.15
C GLN A 59 0.51 3.44 -9.40
N HIS A 60 0.33 2.35 -10.14
CA HIS A 60 0.38 1.01 -9.58
C HIS A 60 1.77 0.41 -9.78
N HIS A 61 2.32 -0.18 -8.72
CA HIS A 61 3.61 -0.87 -8.75
C HIS A 61 3.37 -2.35 -8.51
N LYS A 62 3.72 -3.16 -9.49
CA LYS A 62 3.56 -4.60 -9.33
C LYS A 62 4.69 -5.15 -8.47
N ILE A 63 4.32 -5.87 -7.43
CA ILE A 63 5.28 -6.49 -6.51
C ILE A 63 4.98 -7.98 -6.40
N LEU A 64 5.91 -8.71 -5.81
CA LEU A 64 5.70 -10.13 -5.53
C LEU A 64 4.65 -10.28 -4.43
N ASP A 65 4.14 -11.51 -4.25
CA ASP A 65 3.10 -11.78 -3.26
C ASP A 65 3.63 -11.56 -1.85
N ILE A 66 3.02 -10.60 -1.13
CA ILE A 66 3.44 -10.27 0.23
C ILE A 66 3.13 -11.38 1.23
N ASP A 67 2.32 -12.35 0.83
CA ASP A 67 1.98 -13.49 1.69
C ASP A 67 2.89 -14.70 1.43
N SER A 68 3.87 -14.55 0.55
CA SER A 68 4.82 -15.62 0.27
C SER A 68 5.72 -15.88 1.49
N LYS A 69 5.99 -17.15 1.72
CA LYS A 69 6.87 -17.59 2.82
C LYS A 69 8.27 -17.96 2.32
N ASN A 70 8.51 -17.82 1.04
CA ASN A 70 9.82 -18.10 0.46
C ASN A 70 10.81 -17.00 0.87
N PRO A 71 11.93 -17.34 1.55
CA PRO A 71 12.87 -16.31 2.00
C PRO A 71 13.43 -15.43 0.89
N VAL A 72 13.67 -16.00 -0.28
CA VAL A 72 14.18 -15.23 -1.42
C VAL A 72 13.12 -14.21 -1.87
N THR A 73 11.87 -14.64 -1.94
CA THR A 73 10.75 -13.74 -2.30
C THR A 73 10.62 -12.62 -1.28
N VAL A 74 10.74 -12.94 0.01
CA VAL A 74 10.66 -11.94 1.08
C VAL A 74 11.74 -10.88 0.93
N LEU A 75 12.99 -11.30 0.66
CA LEU A 75 14.07 -10.36 0.46
C LEU A 75 13.85 -9.48 -0.76
N LYS A 76 13.37 -10.07 -1.86
CA LYS A 76 13.05 -9.30 -3.07
C LYS A 76 11.92 -8.29 -2.82
N LEU A 77 10.92 -8.68 -2.03
CA LEU A 77 9.82 -7.79 -1.65
C LEU A 77 10.32 -6.61 -0.85
N LEU A 78 11.12 -6.87 0.18
CA LEU A 78 11.67 -5.80 1.00
C LEU A 78 12.46 -4.82 0.15
N PHE A 79 13.28 -5.34 -0.75
CA PHE A 79 14.06 -4.50 -1.64
C PHE A 79 13.16 -3.70 -2.59
N SER A 80 12.15 -4.33 -3.17
CA SER A 80 11.22 -3.65 -4.09
C SER A 80 10.48 -2.51 -3.39
N ILE A 81 9.97 -2.77 -2.21
CA ILE A 81 9.24 -1.76 -1.45
C ILE A 81 10.18 -0.62 -1.04
N HIS A 82 11.39 -0.97 -0.60
CA HIS A 82 12.40 0.02 -0.28
C HIS A 82 12.68 0.94 -1.48
N GLN A 83 12.83 0.36 -2.67
CA GLN A 83 13.09 1.12 -3.88
C GLN A 83 11.94 2.06 -4.22
N ILE A 84 10.70 1.60 -4.07
CA ILE A 84 9.53 2.44 -4.32
C ILE A 84 9.53 3.64 -3.36
N ILE A 85 9.75 3.38 -2.08
CA ILE A 85 9.78 4.43 -1.07
C ILE A 85 10.84 5.46 -1.40
N LYS A 86 12.02 4.99 -1.77
CA LYS A 86 13.15 5.87 -2.06
C LYS A 86 12.95 6.65 -3.36
N GLN A 87 12.59 5.95 -4.43
CA GLN A 87 12.51 6.56 -5.76
C GLN A 87 11.32 7.50 -5.91
N LYS A 88 10.22 7.21 -5.25
CA LYS A 88 8.99 7.99 -5.37
C LYS A 88 8.82 9.00 -4.24
N GLY A 89 9.78 9.07 -3.34
CA GLY A 89 9.70 10.02 -2.23
C GLY A 89 8.53 9.76 -1.30
N ILE A 90 8.23 8.50 -1.04
CA ILE A 90 7.09 8.12 -0.21
C ILE A 90 7.34 8.54 1.24
N THR A 91 6.39 9.25 1.82
CA THR A 91 6.46 9.69 3.21
C THR A 91 5.46 8.99 4.11
N ILE A 92 4.38 8.46 3.51
CA ILE A 92 3.34 7.75 4.24
C ILE A 92 3.10 6.41 3.55
N VAL A 93 3.11 5.33 4.31
CA VAL A 93 2.73 4.01 3.80
C VAL A 93 1.49 3.54 4.55
N HIS A 94 0.47 3.21 3.80
CA HIS A 94 -0.77 2.66 4.36
C HIS A 94 -0.87 1.20 3.95
N THR A 95 -0.67 0.31 4.90
CA THR A 95 -0.73 -1.13 4.63
C THR A 95 -2.13 -1.65 4.93
N HIS A 96 -2.60 -2.54 4.05
CA HIS A 96 -3.92 -3.14 4.13
C HIS A 96 -3.84 -4.65 4.35
N HIS A 97 -2.66 -5.15 4.70
CA HIS A 97 -2.42 -6.57 4.94
C HIS A 97 -1.38 -6.70 6.05
N ARG A 98 -1.59 -7.65 6.96
CA ARG A 98 -0.72 -7.79 8.13
C ARG A 98 0.74 -8.04 7.79
N MET A 99 1.01 -8.82 6.73
CA MET A 99 2.40 -9.09 6.34
C MET A 99 3.05 -7.85 5.77
N ALA A 100 2.31 -7.06 5.01
CA ALA A 100 2.82 -5.76 4.54
C ALA A 100 3.16 -4.86 5.72
N ALA A 101 2.31 -4.85 6.76
CA ALA A 101 2.56 -4.05 7.94
C ALA A 101 3.86 -4.49 8.63
N PHE A 102 4.10 -5.80 8.70
CA PHE A 102 5.34 -6.32 9.27
C PHE A 102 6.56 -5.84 8.48
N TYR A 103 6.49 -5.94 7.15
CA TYR A 103 7.59 -5.50 6.29
C TYR A 103 7.88 -4.00 6.45
N ILE A 104 6.84 -3.20 6.55
CA ILE A 104 7.03 -1.76 6.74
C ILE A 104 7.64 -1.45 8.10
N ARG A 105 7.29 -2.19 9.14
CA ARG A 105 7.94 -2.02 10.44
C ARG A 105 9.43 -2.27 10.35
N LEU A 106 9.85 -3.29 9.56
CA LEU A 106 11.26 -3.54 9.33
C LEU A 106 11.91 -2.41 8.54
N LEU A 107 11.23 -1.92 7.49
CA LEU A 107 11.77 -0.87 6.64
C LEU A 107 11.87 0.48 7.36
N LYS A 108 11.11 0.68 8.43
CA LYS A 108 11.24 1.90 9.22
C LYS A 108 12.61 2.00 9.89
N LEU A 109 13.33 0.89 10.03
CA LEU A 109 14.69 0.93 10.57
C LEU A 109 15.63 1.71 9.65
N VAL A 110 15.38 1.68 8.34
CA VAL A 110 16.17 2.44 7.36
C VAL A 110 15.44 3.67 6.85
N HIS A 111 14.15 3.82 7.19
CA HIS A 111 13.34 4.99 6.85
C HIS A 111 12.65 5.49 8.12
N PRO A 112 13.41 6.04 9.08
CA PRO A 112 12.85 6.35 10.40
C PRO A 112 11.79 7.44 10.42
N LYS A 113 11.73 8.27 9.39
CA LYS A 113 10.72 9.33 9.30
C LYS A 113 9.45 8.89 8.59
N LEU A 114 9.42 7.66 8.09
CA LEU A 114 8.26 7.13 7.39
C LEU A 114 7.07 7.01 8.34
N ILE A 115 5.92 7.49 7.90
CA ILE A 115 4.68 7.36 8.66
C ILE A 115 3.98 6.10 8.17
N HIS A 116 3.61 5.22 9.09
CA HIS A 116 2.97 3.96 8.76
C HIS A 116 1.57 3.90 9.36
N VAL A 117 0.59 3.63 8.51
CA VAL A 117 -0.81 3.41 8.90
C VAL A 117 -1.18 1.99 8.50
N TYR A 118 -1.82 1.26 9.37
CA TYR A 118 -2.27 -0.09 9.09
C TYR A 118 -3.77 -0.21 9.30
N THR A 119 -4.46 -0.74 8.30
CA THR A 119 -5.88 -1.05 8.41
C THR A 119 -6.07 -2.55 8.25
N ALA A 120 -6.68 -3.18 9.26
CA ALA A 120 -6.97 -4.60 9.26
C ALA A 120 -8.38 -4.81 8.71
N HIS A 121 -8.47 -5.36 7.49
CA HIS A 121 -9.76 -5.53 6.82
C HIS A 121 -10.48 -6.82 7.19
N ASN A 122 -9.74 -7.86 7.55
CA ASN A 122 -10.31 -9.19 7.72
C ASN A 122 -10.31 -9.71 9.15
N VAL A 123 -9.83 -8.91 10.08
CA VAL A 123 -9.65 -9.37 11.46
C VAL A 123 -10.95 -9.82 12.10
N PHE A 124 -12.03 -9.09 11.84
CA PHE A 124 -13.30 -9.34 12.51
C PHE A 124 -14.18 -10.35 11.80
N LYS A 125 -13.85 -10.70 10.59
CA LYS A 125 -14.70 -11.57 9.80
C LYS A 125 -14.88 -12.94 10.43
N ASP A 126 -13.80 -13.48 10.98
CA ASP A 126 -13.80 -14.81 11.57
C ASP A 126 -13.98 -14.81 13.09
N LYS A 127 -13.66 -13.70 13.73
CA LYS A 127 -13.60 -13.66 15.19
C LYS A 127 -14.66 -12.81 15.83
N LEU A 128 -15.32 -11.99 15.05
CA LEU A 128 -16.31 -11.07 15.59
C LEU A 128 -17.40 -11.74 16.42
N PRO A 129 -17.94 -12.89 16.02
CA PRO A 129 -18.99 -13.52 16.84
C PRO A 129 -18.55 -13.88 18.25
N LEU A 130 -17.26 -13.90 18.49
CA LEU A 130 -16.70 -14.22 19.80
C LEU A 130 -16.67 -13.02 20.74
N TYR A 131 -16.94 -11.90 20.19
CA TYR A 131 -16.94 -10.65 20.97
C TYR A 131 -18.36 -10.19 21.26
#